data_cd69272fc477c1a7ca6fcbb49195c181
#
_entry.id   cd69272fc477c1a7ca6fcbb49195c181
#
_cell.length_a   1.000
_cell.length_b   1.000
_cell.length_c   1.000
_cell.angle_alpha   90.00
_cell.angle_beta   90.00
_cell.angle_gamma   90.00
#
_symmetry.space_group_name_H-M   'P 1'
#
loop_
_entity.id
_entity.type
_entity.pdbx_description
1 polymer ?
#
loop_
_entity_poly.entity_id
_entity_poly.type
_entity_poly.pdbx_seq_one_letter_code
_entity_poly.pdbx_strand_id
1 'polypeptide(L)'
;LTTSELSLSVRDLACERGGRLVFEGLSFSLGHSEALVLTGPNGAGKSSLLRQLAGLLDVTQGEIELSGGDPERTIGEQAHYVGHLDALKPSMSVVETIEFWRSFLGSIPQGAETALEALGLAHLADLPVAYLSAGQRRRLSLARLIAVPRPIWLLDEPTVALDAASVARLVALMKGHLGHGGMIVAATHLDLGLDGARQLRLGAGVAV
;
A
#
# COMPACT_ATOMS: atom_id res chain seq x y z
N LEU A 1 -17.74 -20.34 15.25
CA LEU A 1 -17.68 -19.09 14.48
C LEU A 1 -16.62 -19.30 13.42
N THR A 2 -17.03 -19.60 12.19
CA THR A 2 -16.14 -19.61 11.02
C THR A 2 -15.63 -18.18 10.86
N THR A 3 -14.36 -17.94 11.15
CA THR A 3 -13.67 -16.72 10.74
C THR A 3 -13.76 -16.66 9.22
N SER A 4 -14.56 -15.74 8.70
CA SER A 4 -14.64 -15.47 7.28
C SER A 4 -13.25 -15.05 6.83
N GLU A 5 -12.70 -15.71 5.80
CA GLU A 5 -11.41 -15.32 5.24
C GLU A 5 -11.48 -13.91 4.68
N LEU A 6 -10.39 -13.16 4.83
CA LEU A 6 -10.30 -11.78 4.35
C LEU A 6 -10.42 -11.76 2.83
N SER A 7 -11.35 -10.97 2.30
CA SER A 7 -11.51 -10.78 0.85
C SER A 7 -11.99 -9.36 0.50
N LEU A 8 -11.40 -8.81 -0.54
CA LEU A 8 -11.75 -7.51 -1.12
C LEU A 8 -12.48 -7.73 -2.44
N SER A 9 -13.69 -7.20 -2.59
CA SER A 9 -14.48 -7.26 -3.80
C SER A 9 -14.70 -5.85 -4.35
N VAL A 10 -14.51 -5.67 -5.64
CA VAL A 10 -14.76 -4.43 -6.37
C VAL A 10 -15.72 -4.76 -7.51
N ARG A 11 -16.84 -4.04 -7.62
CA ARG A 11 -17.90 -4.25 -8.61
C ARG A 11 -18.24 -2.96 -9.35
N ASP A 12 -18.20 -2.98 -10.67
CA ASP A 12 -18.60 -1.90 -11.58
C ASP A 12 -18.05 -0.52 -11.19
N LEU A 13 -16.82 -0.49 -10.66
CA LEU A 13 -16.20 0.73 -10.16
C LEU A 13 -15.87 1.68 -11.30
N ALA A 14 -16.20 2.94 -11.12
CA ALA A 14 -15.80 4.03 -11.99
C ALA A 14 -14.99 5.09 -11.25
N CYS A 15 -14.17 5.81 -11.99
CA CYS A 15 -13.40 6.93 -11.47
C CYS A 15 -13.47 8.10 -12.44
N GLU A 16 -13.89 9.25 -11.91
CA GLU A 16 -13.87 10.53 -12.61
C GLU A 16 -12.93 11.52 -11.91
N ARG A 17 -12.16 12.28 -12.67
CA ARG A 17 -11.23 13.29 -12.14
C ARG A 17 -11.31 14.56 -12.98
N GLY A 18 -11.72 15.66 -12.34
CA GLY A 18 -11.83 16.96 -13.00
C GLY A 18 -12.76 16.95 -14.22
N GLY A 19 -13.91 16.26 -14.14
CA GLY A 19 -14.87 16.12 -15.20
C GLY A 19 -14.45 15.17 -16.33
N ARG A 20 -13.40 14.36 -16.14
CA ARG A 20 -12.95 13.37 -17.13
C ARG A 20 -13.05 11.97 -16.55
N LEU A 21 -13.69 11.08 -17.30
CA LEU A 21 -13.72 9.66 -17.00
C LEU A 21 -12.32 9.08 -17.13
N VAL A 22 -11.84 8.42 -16.08
CA VAL A 22 -10.52 7.78 -16.00
C VAL A 22 -10.64 6.29 -16.30
N PHE A 23 -11.61 5.62 -15.67
CA PHE A 23 -12.04 4.26 -15.97
C PHE A 23 -13.48 4.05 -15.49
N GLU A 24 -14.15 3.03 -16.05
CA GLU A 24 -15.51 2.59 -15.69
C GLU A 24 -15.64 1.08 -15.78
N GLY A 25 -16.66 0.51 -15.14
CA GLY A 25 -16.99 -0.90 -15.21
C GLY A 25 -15.92 -1.84 -14.64
N LEU A 26 -15.04 -1.33 -13.78
CA LEU A 26 -13.93 -2.11 -13.23
C LEU A 26 -14.44 -3.06 -12.15
N SER A 27 -14.23 -4.37 -12.36
CA SER A 27 -14.62 -5.40 -11.40
C SER A 27 -13.47 -6.38 -11.19
N PHE A 28 -13.16 -6.70 -9.94
CA PHE A 28 -12.19 -7.72 -9.56
C PHE A 28 -12.41 -8.14 -8.09
N SER A 29 -11.80 -9.24 -7.70
CA SER A 29 -11.74 -9.68 -6.31
C SER A 29 -10.31 -10.03 -5.94
N LEU A 30 -9.98 -9.92 -4.66
CA LEU A 30 -8.68 -10.27 -4.10
C LEU A 30 -8.93 -11.00 -2.78
N GLY A 31 -8.43 -12.21 -2.67
CA GLY A 31 -8.54 -13.02 -1.47
C GLY A 31 -7.35 -12.86 -0.53
N HIS A 32 -7.45 -13.50 0.60
CA HIS A 32 -6.37 -13.59 1.58
C HIS A 32 -5.10 -14.19 0.91
N SER A 33 -3.92 -13.70 1.28
CA SER A 33 -2.63 -14.11 0.70
C SER A 33 -2.45 -13.81 -0.79
N GLU A 34 -3.33 -13.03 -1.40
CA GLU A 34 -3.23 -12.69 -2.81
C GLU A 34 -2.62 -11.30 -3.03
N ALA A 35 -1.93 -11.18 -4.18
CA ALA A 35 -1.41 -9.90 -4.68
C ALA A 35 -2.01 -9.57 -6.04
N LEU A 36 -2.36 -8.29 -6.23
CA LEU A 36 -2.81 -7.73 -7.51
C LEU A 36 -1.85 -6.63 -7.95
N VAL A 37 -1.25 -6.81 -9.13
CA VAL A 37 -0.36 -5.81 -9.72
C VAL A 37 -1.13 -5.01 -10.76
N LEU A 38 -1.25 -3.72 -10.54
CA LEU A 38 -1.87 -2.77 -11.46
C LEU A 38 -0.85 -2.32 -12.50
N THR A 39 -1.14 -2.57 -13.77
CA THR A 39 -0.31 -2.20 -14.91
C THR A 39 -1.05 -1.23 -15.83
N GLY A 40 -0.36 -0.64 -16.79
CA GLY A 40 -0.96 0.29 -17.76
C GLY A 40 -0.20 1.61 -17.84
N PRO A 41 -0.51 2.44 -18.86
CA PRO A 41 0.19 3.70 -19.10
C PRO A 41 0.03 4.71 -17.95
N ASN A 42 0.87 5.74 -17.94
CA ASN A 42 0.69 6.85 -17.03
C ASN A 42 -0.65 7.55 -17.31
N GLY A 43 -1.36 7.93 -16.25
CA GLY A 43 -2.70 8.52 -16.37
C GLY A 43 -3.85 7.51 -16.50
N ALA A 44 -3.59 6.20 -16.61
CA ALA A 44 -4.62 5.16 -16.71
C ALA A 44 -5.49 4.98 -15.44
N GLY A 45 -5.17 5.67 -14.35
CA GLY A 45 -5.99 5.62 -13.13
C GLY A 45 -5.46 4.70 -12.03
N LYS A 46 -4.26 4.12 -12.15
CA LYS A 46 -3.67 3.23 -11.13
C LYS A 46 -3.68 3.86 -9.73
N SER A 47 -3.13 5.06 -9.59
CA SER A 47 -3.13 5.79 -8.32
C SER A 47 -4.53 6.21 -7.85
N SER A 48 -5.45 6.47 -8.79
CA SER A 48 -6.85 6.80 -8.46
C SER A 48 -7.57 5.58 -7.89
N LEU A 49 -7.39 4.41 -8.49
CA LEU A 49 -7.93 3.15 -7.97
C LEU A 49 -7.39 2.87 -6.55
N LEU A 50 -6.07 2.96 -6.35
CA LEU A 50 -5.49 2.76 -5.01
C LEU A 50 -6.06 3.74 -3.98
N ARG A 51 -6.32 5.00 -4.37
CA ARG A 51 -6.92 6.00 -3.47
C ARG A 51 -8.39 5.73 -3.19
N GLN A 52 -9.16 5.21 -4.16
CA GLN A 52 -10.55 4.78 -3.92
C GLN A 52 -10.58 3.60 -2.94
N LEU A 53 -9.71 2.59 -3.12
CA LEU A 53 -9.56 1.47 -2.20
C LEU A 53 -9.15 1.92 -0.78
N ALA A 54 -8.34 2.97 -0.68
CA ALA A 54 -7.91 3.56 0.58
C ALA A 54 -8.97 4.49 1.24
N GLY A 55 -10.11 4.76 0.57
CA GLY A 55 -11.09 5.73 1.03
C GLY A 55 -10.61 7.19 0.95
N LEU A 56 -9.57 7.46 0.17
CA LEU A 56 -8.99 8.81 -0.04
C LEU A 56 -9.54 9.51 -1.27
N LEU A 57 -10.37 8.83 -2.03
CA LEU A 57 -11.08 9.32 -3.20
C LEU A 57 -12.47 8.70 -3.21
N ASP A 58 -13.49 9.53 -3.33
CA ASP A 58 -14.89 9.09 -3.31
C ASP A 58 -15.20 8.14 -4.46
N VAL A 59 -16.02 7.14 -4.15
CA VAL A 59 -16.62 6.22 -5.13
C VAL A 59 -17.94 6.83 -5.59
N THR A 60 -18.01 7.25 -6.86
CA THR A 60 -19.21 7.83 -7.45
C THR A 60 -20.10 6.80 -8.13
N GLN A 61 -19.52 5.68 -8.55
CA GLN A 61 -20.23 4.56 -9.18
C GLN A 61 -19.49 3.26 -8.85
N GLY A 62 -20.28 2.19 -8.64
CA GLY A 62 -19.77 0.88 -8.25
C GLY A 62 -19.65 0.73 -6.74
N GLU A 63 -19.03 -0.36 -6.33
CA GLU A 63 -18.99 -0.77 -4.93
C GLU A 63 -17.63 -1.40 -4.59
N ILE A 64 -17.13 -1.10 -3.38
CA ILE A 64 -15.94 -1.71 -2.80
C ILE A 64 -16.34 -2.30 -1.47
N GLU A 65 -16.15 -3.61 -1.29
CA GLU A 65 -16.53 -4.35 -0.10
C GLU A 65 -15.34 -5.13 0.45
N LEU A 66 -15.14 -5.09 1.77
CA LEU A 66 -14.18 -5.91 2.49
C LEU A 66 -14.93 -6.87 3.40
N SER A 67 -14.80 -8.15 3.13
CA SER A 67 -15.34 -9.23 3.98
C SER A 67 -14.25 -9.84 4.85
N GLY A 68 -14.60 -10.30 6.04
CA GLY A 68 -13.65 -10.92 6.98
C GLY A 68 -12.74 -9.95 7.72
N GLY A 69 -12.85 -8.64 7.45
CA GLY A 69 -12.19 -7.59 8.21
C GLY A 69 -12.95 -7.17 9.47
N ASP A 70 -12.48 -6.13 10.14
CA ASP A 70 -13.15 -5.51 11.28
C ASP A 70 -14.36 -4.71 10.78
N PRO A 71 -15.61 -5.09 11.12
CA PRO A 71 -16.81 -4.43 10.61
C PRO A 71 -17.03 -3.02 11.19
N GLU A 72 -16.34 -2.67 12.28
CA GLU A 72 -16.41 -1.33 12.89
C GLU A 72 -15.45 -0.33 12.23
N ARG A 73 -14.56 -0.80 11.31
CA ARG A 73 -13.56 0.00 10.65
C ARG A 73 -13.81 0.10 9.15
N THR A 74 -13.53 1.26 8.60
CA THR A 74 -13.48 1.46 7.15
C THR A 74 -12.34 0.64 6.51
N ILE A 75 -12.40 0.41 5.21
CA ILE A 75 -11.30 -0.24 4.46
C ILE A 75 -10.00 0.56 4.62
N GLY A 76 -10.07 1.90 4.56
CA GLY A 76 -8.91 2.77 4.73
C GLY A 76 -8.24 2.64 6.09
N GLU A 77 -9.00 2.37 7.16
CA GLU A 77 -8.46 2.12 8.50
C GLU A 77 -7.82 0.72 8.64
N GLN A 78 -8.14 -0.20 7.73
CA GLN A 78 -7.60 -1.54 7.66
C GLN A 78 -6.53 -1.68 6.56
N ALA A 79 -6.23 -0.60 5.83
CA ALA A 79 -5.24 -0.59 4.77
C ALA A 79 -4.11 0.40 5.05
N HIS A 80 -2.90 0.06 4.59
CA HIS A 80 -1.86 1.04 4.38
C HIS A 80 -1.90 1.53 2.95
N TYR A 81 -1.97 2.85 2.75
CA TYR A 81 -1.74 3.46 1.45
C TYR A 81 -0.35 4.12 1.44
N VAL A 82 0.58 3.61 0.63
CA VAL A 82 1.88 4.22 0.35
C VAL A 82 1.83 4.83 -1.04
N GLY A 83 1.63 6.14 -1.09
CA GLY A 83 1.57 6.90 -2.34
C GLY A 83 2.93 7.23 -2.94
N HIS A 84 2.91 7.98 -4.03
CA HIS A 84 4.13 8.48 -4.68
C HIS A 84 4.90 9.47 -3.79
N LEU A 85 4.19 10.29 -3.00
CA LEU A 85 4.79 11.18 -2.01
C LEU A 85 4.99 10.43 -0.69
N ASP A 86 6.16 10.59 -0.08
CA ASP A 86 6.55 9.84 1.12
C ASP A 86 5.79 10.25 2.39
N ALA A 87 5.08 11.39 2.38
CA ALA A 87 4.29 11.92 3.49
C ALA A 87 5.11 12.03 4.80
N LEU A 88 6.31 12.54 4.70
CA LEU A 88 7.26 12.72 5.79
C LEU A 88 7.38 14.20 6.18
N LYS A 89 7.51 14.48 7.47
CA LYS A 89 7.74 15.83 7.98
C LYS A 89 9.25 16.08 8.15
N PRO A 90 9.86 17.03 7.41
CA PRO A 90 11.32 17.21 7.40
C PRO A 90 11.95 17.50 8.75
N SER A 91 11.21 18.14 9.67
CA SER A 91 11.69 18.53 10.99
C SER A 91 11.66 17.42 12.04
N MET A 92 11.00 16.29 11.77
CA MET A 92 10.98 15.14 12.68
C MET A 92 12.23 14.29 12.47
N SER A 93 12.69 13.63 13.51
CA SER A 93 13.69 12.56 13.37
C SER A 93 13.07 11.31 12.72
N VAL A 94 13.92 10.39 12.30
CA VAL A 94 13.51 9.10 11.72
C VAL A 94 12.67 8.31 12.72
N VAL A 95 13.12 8.20 13.98
CA VAL A 95 12.37 7.48 15.03
C VAL A 95 11.08 8.19 15.40
N GLU A 96 11.09 9.52 15.54
CA GLU A 96 9.85 10.30 15.80
C GLU A 96 8.80 10.11 14.71
N THR A 97 9.22 9.97 13.45
CA THR A 97 8.32 9.70 12.34
C THR A 97 7.60 8.36 12.50
N ILE A 98 8.30 7.32 12.91
CA ILE A 98 7.69 5.99 13.14
C ILE A 98 6.78 6.02 14.38
N GLU A 99 7.20 6.67 15.47
CA GLU A 99 6.37 6.80 16.67
C GLU A 99 5.09 7.61 16.40
N PHE A 100 5.18 8.65 15.55
CA PHE A 100 4.00 9.37 15.06
C PHE A 100 3.03 8.42 14.33
N TRP A 101 3.50 7.60 13.38
CA TRP A 101 2.64 6.65 12.67
C TRP A 101 2.03 5.61 13.62
N ARG A 102 2.80 5.11 14.58
CA ARG A 102 2.31 4.17 15.59
C ARG A 102 1.21 4.78 16.45
N SER A 103 1.40 6.00 16.92
CA SER A 103 0.41 6.73 17.71
C SER A 103 -0.86 7.05 16.91
N PHE A 104 -0.69 7.46 15.65
CA PHE A 104 -1.81 7.89 14.80
C PHE A 104 -2.63 6.72 14.24
N LEU A 105 -1.99 5.61 13.88
CA LEU A 105 -2.64 4.48 13.21
C LEU A 105 -3.08 3.36 14.18
N GLY A 106 -2.79 3.49 15.45
CA GLY A 106 -3.01 2.46 16.45
C GLY A 106 -1.77 1.58 16.63
N SER A 107 -1.32 1.48 17.86
CA SER A 107 -0.06 0.82 18.24
C SER A 107 -0.25 -0.66 18.52
N ILE A 108 0.76 -1.45 18.14
CA ILE A 108 1.02 -2.78 18.68
C ILE A 108 2.45 -2.83 19.24
N PRO A 109 2.79 -3.91 20.01
CA PRO A 109 4.00 -3.99 20.82
C PRO A 109 5.34 -3.92 20.07
N GLN A 110 5.37 -4.07 18.75
CA GLN A 110 6.64 -3.98 17.99
C GLN A 110 7.14 -2.55 17.96
N GLY A 111 8.36 -2.34 18.49
CA GLY A 111 8.96 -1.01 18.59
C GLY A 111 9.29 -0.38 17.23
N ALA A 112 9.49 0.93 17.23
CA ALA A 112 10.00 1.66 16.05
C ALA A 112 11.32 1.07 15.56
N GLU A 113 12.15 0.60 16.47
CA GLU A 113 13.47 0.02 16.21
C GLU A 113 13.40 -1.17 15.25
N THR A 114 12.50 -2.15 15.50
CA THR A 114 12.31 -3.31 14.62
C THR A 114 11.97 -2.91 13.18
N ALA A 115 11.09 -1.90 13.01
CA ALA A 115 10.73 -1.41 11.69
C ALA A 115 11.90 -0.72 10.98
N LEU A 116 12.71 0.04 11.73
CA LEU A 116 13.90 0.72 11.21
C LEU A 116 15.02 -0.28 10.86
N GLU A 117 15.22 -1.31 11.66
CA GLU A 117 16.19 -2.38 11.39
C GLU A 117 15.83 -3.14 10.12
N ALA A 118 14.57 -3.56 9.96
CA ALA A 118 14.11 -4.29 8.78
C ALA A 118 14.35 -3.53 7.47
N LEU A 119 14.33 -2.20 7.51
CA LEU A 119 14.59 -1.35 6.35
C LEU A 119 16.00 -0.73 6.32
N GLY A 120 16.88 -1.12 7.26
CA GLY A 120 18.26 -0.67 7.33
C GLY A 120 18.39 0.83 7.63
N LEU A 121 17.54 1.35 8.53
CA LEU A 121 17.50 2.75 8.94
C LEU A 121 17.84 2.98 10.41
N ALA A 122 18.06 1.92 11.20
CA ALA A 122 18.29 2.02 12.65
C ALA A 122 19.42 2.98 13.00
N HIS A 123 20.53 2.97 12.22
CA HIS A 123 21.68 3.86 12.42
C HIS A 123 21.39 5.35 12.14
N LEU A 124 20.20 5.67 11.61
CA LEU A 124 19.74 7.04 11.31
C LEU A 124 18.62 7.50 12.25
N ALA A 125 18.30 6.74 13.30
CA ALA A 125 17.12 6.94 14.14
C ALA A 125 16.94 8.39 14.62
N ASP A 126 18.00 9.03 15.06
CA ASP A 126 17.99 10.39 15.60
C ASP A 126 18.18 11.49 14.53
N LEU A 127 18.43 11.09 13.27
CA LEU A 127 18.69 12.05 12.21
C LEU A 127 17.36 12.68 11.73
N PRO A 128 17.29 14.02 11.60
CA PRO A 128 16.14 14.66 10.98
C PRO A 128 15.90 14.19 9.54
N VAL A 129 14.65 13.98 9.19
CA VAL A 129 14.22 13.52 7.84
C VAL A 129 14.73 14.44 6.72
N ALA A 130 14.93 15.73 6.99
CA ALA A 130 15.48 16.69 6.04
C ALA A 130 16.85 16.26 5.47
N TYR A 131 17.64 15.52 6.24
CA TYR A 131 18.99 15.08 5.84
C TYR A 131 19.04 13.73 5.14
N LEU A 132 17.90 13.04 5.03
CA LEU A 132 17.85 11.76 4.35
C LEU A 132 17.94 11.91 2.83
N SER A 133 18.62 10.95 2.19
CA SER A 133 18.55 10.78 0.73
C SER A 133 17.13 10.40 0.27
N ALA A 134 16.82 10.50 -1.01
CA ALA A 134 15.53 10.08 -1.56
C ALA A 134 15.22 8.61 -1.25
N GLY A 135 16.20 7.71 -1.41
CA GLY A 135 16.03 6.29 -1.09
C GLY A 135 15.83 6.02 0.40
N GLN A 136 16.50 6.79 1.28
CA GLN A 136 16.28 6.70 2.73
C GLN A 136 14.88 7.19 3.12
N ARG A 137 14.42 8.30 2.54
CA ARG A 137 13.04 8.79 2.74
C ARG A 137 12.03 7.75 2.26
N ARG A 138 12.23 7.16 1.06
CA ARG A 138 11.34 6.10 0.57
C ARG A 138 11.29 4.91 1.50
N ARG A 139 12.43 4.43 1.98
CA ARG A 139 12.49 3.34 2.97
C ARG A 139 11.78 3.72 4.27
N LEU A 140 11.95 4.95 4.76
CA LEU A 140 11.25 5.43 5.95
C LEU A 140 9.73 5.45 5.74
N SER A 141 9.25 5.90 4.58
CA SER A 141 7.80 5.88 4.29
C SER A 141 7.22 4.47 4.27
N LEU A 142 8.03 3.48 3.89
CA LEU A 142 7.64 2.06 3.90
C LEU A 142 7.72 1.42 5.31
N ALA A 143 8.48 2.00 6.25
CA ALA A 143 8.66 1.45 7.60
C ALA A 143 7.35 1.35 8.38
N ARG A 144 6.35 2.21 8.07
CA ARG A 144 5.02 2.14 8.67
C ARG A 144 4.27 0.83 8.40
N LEU A 145 4.58 0.14 7.28
CA LEU A 145 4.00 -1.16 6.93
C LEU A 145 4.33 -2.23 7.99
N ILE A 146 5.49 -2.08 8.63
CA ILE A 146 5.99 -2.99 9.65
C ILE A 146 5.60 -2.48 11.04
N ALA A 147 5.76 -1.17 11.26
CA ALA A 147 5.53 -0.54 12.56
C ALA A 147 4.07 -0.64 13.04
N VAL A 148 3.12 -0.70 12.09
CA VAL A 148 1.68 -0.86 12.37
C VAL A 148 1.12 -1.90 11.40
N PRO A 149 0.92 -3.16 11.81
CA PRO A 149 0.32 -4.16 10.93
C PRO A 149 -1.10 -3.80 10.52
N ARG A 150 -1.35 -3.94 9.23
CA ARG A 150 -2.67 -3.83 8.62
C ARG A 150 -2.82 -4.90 7.56
N PRO A 151 -4.00 -5.49 7.40
CA PRO A 151 -4.20 -6.63 6.51
C PRO A 151 -4.05 -6.28 5.02
N ILE A 152 -4.20 -5.02 4.64
CA ILE A 152 -4.19 -4.60 3.23
C ILE A 152 -3.07 -3.59 2.98
N TRP A 153 -2.23 -3.86 1.98
CA TRP A 153 -1.21 -2.92 1.50
C TRP A 153 -1.57 -2.40 0.12
N LEU A 154 -1.73 -1.09 0.00
CA LEU A 154 -2.01 -0.35 -1.23
C LEU A 154 -0.76 0.47 -1.57
N LEU A 155 -0.01 0.04 -2.58
CA LEU A 155 1.34 0.53 -2.86
C LEU A 155 1.41 1.19 -4.23
N ASP A 156 1.69 2.49 -4.27
CA ASP A 156 1.82 3.27 -5.51
C ASP A 156 3.30 3.50 -5.83
N GLU A 157 3.81 2.81 -6.85
CA GLU A 157 5.21 2.81 -7.27
C GLU A 157 6.19 2.61 -6.09
N PRO A 158 6.06 1.51 -5.31
CA PRO A 158 6.78 1.36 -4.05
C PRO A 158 8.30 1.27 -4.20
N THR A 159 8.79 0.90 -5.39
CA THR A 159 10.21 0.68 -5.68
C THR A 159 10.94 1.91 -6.20
N VAL A 160 10.23 3.01 -6.48
CA VAL A 160 10.85 4.26 -6.95
C VAL A 160 11.86 4.76 -5.91
N ALA A 161 13.02 5.22 -6.39
CA ALA A 161 14.15 5.70 -5.61
C ALA A 161 14.86 4.66 -4.73
N LEU A 162 14.50 3.38 -4.81
CA LEU A 162 15.17 2.29 -4.10
C LEU A 162 16.31 1.69 -4.94
N ASP A 163 17.40 1.35 -4.30
CA ASP A 163 18.44 0.50 -4.86
C ASP A 163 18.02 -0.98 -4.87
N ALA A 164 18.76 -1.81 -5.60
CA ALA A 164 18.45 -3.23 -5.75
C ALA A 164 18.34 -3.98 -4.41
N ALA A 165 19.18 -3.65 -3.43
CA ALA A 165 19.16 -4.27 -2.11
C ALA A 165 17.88 -3.87 -1.33
N SER A 166 17.47 -2.61 -1.43
CA SER A 166 16.23 -2.12 -0.82
C SER A 166 14.98 -2.68 -1.49
N VAL A 167 15.00 -2.85 -2.82
CA VAL A 167 13.92 -3.55 -3.54
C VAL A 167 13.81 -5.00 -3.07
N ALA A 168 14.92 -5.73 -2.96
CA ALA A 168 14.91 -7.11 -2.48
C ALA A 168 14.34 -7.23 -1.05
N ARG A 169 14.68 -6.29 -0.16
CA ARG A 169 14.11 -6.23 1.21
C ARG A 169 12.60 -5.98 1.17
N LEU A 170 12.14 -5.04 0.35
CA LEU A 170 10.72 -4.76 0.20
C LEU A 170 9.96 -5.98 -0.32
N VAL A 171 10.49 -6.67 -1.33
CA VAL A 171 9.88 -7.90 -1.86
C VAL A 171 9.81 -8.98 -0.79
N ALA A 172 10.85 -9.15 0.02
CA ALA A 172 10.83 -10.11 1.13
C ALA A 172 9.74 -9.77 2.16
N LEU A 173 9.56 -8.48 2.49
CA LEU A 173 8.48 -8.01 3.37
C LEU A 173 7.09 -8.26 2.77
N MET A 174 6.92 -8.01 1.45
CA MET A 174 5.67 -8.29 0.73
C MET A 174 5.34 -9.79 0.76
N LYS A 175 6.31 -10.66 0.49
CA LYS A 175 6.14 -12.11 0.58
C LYS A 175 5.78 -12.55 2.01
N GLY A 176 6.44 -11.99 3.02
CA GLY A 176 6.10 -12.22 4.42
C GLY A 176 4.67 -11.80 4.76
N HIS A 177 4.25 -10.63 4.30
CA HIS A 177 2.89 -10.12 4.50
C HIS A 177 1.84 -11.05 3.88
N LEU A 178 2.03 -11.48 2.63
CA LEU A 178 1.18 -12.47 1.97
C LEU A 178 1.17 -13.81 2.72
N GLY A 179 2.35 -14.28 3.16
CA GLY A 179 2.47 -15.52 3.93
C GLY A 179 1.72 -15.52 5.28
N HIS A 180 1.41 -14.35 5.81
CA HIS A 180 0.59 -14.16 7.02
C HIS A 180 -0.89 -13.85 6.71
N GLY A 181 -1.34 -14.07 5.49
CA GLY A 181 -2.75 -13.86 5.11
C GLY A 181 -3.09 -12.45 4.65
N GLY A 182 -2.12 -11.54 4.55
CA GLY A 182 -2.35 -10.19 4.07
C GLY A 182 -2.64 -10.13 2.58
N MET A 183 -3.16 -8.99 2.13
CA MET A 183 -3.44 -8.69 0.72
C MET A 183 -2.60 -7.51 0.25
N ILE A 184 -2.18 -7.53 -1.02
CA ILE A 184 -1.42 -6.45 -1.64
C ILE A 184 -2.07 -6.03 -2.96
N VAL A 185 -2.30 -4.70 -3.12
CA VAL A 185 -2.57 -4.10 -4.44
C VAL A 185 -1.43 -3.12 -4.73
N ALA A 186 -0.63 -3.40 -5.75
CA ALA A 186 0.54 -2.58 -6.07
C ALA A 186 0.48 -2.06 -7.51
N ALA A 187 0.60 -0.75 -7.68
CA ALA A 187 0.84 -0.13 -8.99
C ALA A 187 2.35 -0.04 -9.21
N THR A 188 2.86 -0.70 -10.23
CA THR A 188 4.29 -0.67 -10.57
C THR A 188 4.54 -1.08 -12.01
N HIS A 189 5.67 -0.62 -12.54
CA HIS A 189 6.19 -1.04 -13.84
C HIS A 189 7.25 -2.14 -13.73
N LEU A 190 7.71 -2.45 -12.51
CA LEU A 190 8.70 -3.49 -12.26
C LEU A 190 8.02 -4.82 -11.92
N ASP A 191 8.61 -5.91 -12.39
CA ASP A 191 8.25 -7.22 -11.87
C ASP A 191 8.77 -7.35 -10.42
N LEU A 192 7.84 -7.49 -9.49
CA LEU A 192 8.15 -7.64 -8.06
C LEU A 192 8.55 -9.08 -7.69
N GLY A 193 8.49 -10.04 -8.61
CA GLY A 193 8.77 -11.45 -8.32
C GLY A 193 7.87 -12.03 -7.22
N LEU A 194 6.61 -11.59 -7.17
CA LEU A 194 5.60 -12.13 -6.26
C LEU A 194 4.92 -13.32 -6.95
N ASP A 195 5.21 -14.51 -6.46
CA ASP A 195 4.66 -15.75 -7.02
C ASP A 195 3.12 -15.74 -6.93
N GLY A 196 2.44 -16.04 -8.04
CA GLY A 196 0.98 -16.07 -8.10
C GLY A 196 0.30 -14.69 -8.14
N ALA A 197 1.05 -13.59 -8.20
CA ALA A 197 0.44 -12.26 -8.33
C ALA A 197 -0.37 -12.13 -9.62
N ARG A 198 -1.62 -11.74 -9.48
CA ARG A 198 -2.51 -11.46 -10.61
C ARG A 198 -2.19 -10.08 -11.17
N GLN A 199 -2.44 -9.89 -12.47
CA GLN A 199 -2.25 -8.58 -13.11
C GLN A 199 -3.60 -8.00 -13.56
N LEU A 200 -3.80 -6.71 -13.31
CA LEU A 200 -4.94 -5.95 -13.80
C LEU A 200 -4.40 -4.77 -14.62
N ARG A 201 -4.72 -4.77 -15.92
CA ARG A 201 -4.29 -3.70 -16.83
C ARG A 201 -5.34 -2.62 -16.93
N LEU A 202 -5.02 -1.40 -16.53
CA LEU A 202 -5.86 -0.22 -16.72
C LEU A 202 -5.52 0.51 -18.03
N GLY A 203 -6.53 1.17 -18.65
CA GLY A 203 -6.33 2.04 -19.81
C GLY A 203 -6.37 1.39 -21.20
N ALA A 204 -6.61 0.07 -21.31
CA ALA A 204 -7.13 -0.56 -22.52
C ALA A 204 -8.55 -0.94 -22.19
N GLY A 205 -9.56 -0.55 -22.94
CA GLY A 205 -10.96 -0.81 -22.63
C GLY A 205 -11.10 -2.15 -21.88
N VAL A 206 -11.64 -2.09 -20.67
CA VAL A 206 -11.53 -3.14 -19.65
C VAL A 206 -11.93 -4.49 -20.25
N ALA A 207 -10.95 -5.36 -20.49
CA ALA A 207 -11.17 -6.79 -20.64
C ALA A 207 -10.58 -7.45 -19.39
N VAL A 208 -11.44 -8.01 -18.59
CA VAL A 208 -11.11 -8.89 -17.46
C VAL A 208 -10.78 -10.27 -18.00
#